data_410684c7c72df91968528a233ee99817
#
_entry.id   410684c7c72df91968528a233ee99817
#
_cell.length_a   1.000
_cell.length_b   1.000
_cell.length_c   1.000
_cell.angle_alpha   90.00
_cell.angle_beta   90.00
_cell.angle_gamma   90.00
#
_symmetry.space_group_name_H-M   'P 1'
#
loop_
_entity.id
_entity.type
_entity.pdbx_description
1 polymer ?
#
loop_
_entity_poly.entity_id
_entity_poly.type
_entity_poly.pdbx_seq_one_letter_code
_entity_poly.pdbx_strand_id
1 'polypeptide(L)'
;MTSSHRPLAAVVALGLAASVSGCAVGVASPSSTPSIVPLTVGLGYIPSVQFAPFYLAQQRGLYRDAGLEVTFQNKIDPDLVTLVGQGAIDIGLADGTSVIPAVSRGIPIQYVASIYRTFPSIVFAKASSGIADAGDLAGTTLGIPGRYGSSWIMLQALLESAGLSPDDLEIRVYPDFGQGVAVENDAVVAATGFVNNEPVQLELAGHEVVVLRVDDFVPLPGPGLIAGSRLIEQRPDAIRAFIAATLEAMGQIVDDPQKGLDASIASVPDLAQNREAQSAVLAATIEAWQGDDGAPLGTIVRMDWEESIGYLTRLDLVPTAIAWHQAIDDSLLPGG
;
A
#
# COMPACT_ATOMS: atom_id res chain seq x y z
N MET A 1 -10.09 73.36 -53.91
CA MET A 1 -9.18 73.99 -54.88
C MET A 1 -8.20 72.94 -55.33
N THR A 2 -8.34 72.62 -56.61
CA THR A 2 -7.36 72.27 -57.64
C THR A 2 -6.57 71.02 -57.47
N SER A 3 -6.92 69.96 -58.18
CA SER A 3 -6.59 69.63 -59.61
C SER A 3 -5.19 69.03 -59.69
N SER A 4 -5.00 67.94 -60.18
CA SER A 4 -5.11 67.16 -61.42
C SER A 4 -3.70 66.57 -61.76
N HIS A 5 -3.47 65.44 -62.18
CA HIS A 5 -3.42 64.81 -63.50
C HIS A 5 -2.73 63.44 -63.48
N ARG A 6 -3.33 62.52 -64.19
CA ARG A 6 -2.67 61.32 -64.72
C ARG A 6 -1.76 61.70 -65.92
N PRO A 7 -0.80 60.84 -66.34
CA PRO A 7 -1.18 59.89 -67.36
C PRO A 7 -0.52 58.46 -67.29
N LEU A 8 -1.13 57.63 -68.14
CA LEU A 8 -0.74 56.29 -68.54
C LEU A 8 0.68 56.20 -69.14
N ALA A 9 1.34 55.07 -68.96
CA ALA A 9 2.11 54.40 -70.00
C ALA A 9 2.14 52.89 -69.75
N ALA A 10 1.68 52.18 -70.77
CA ALA A 10 1.84 50.72 -70.91
C ALA A 10 3.26 50.36 -71.33
N VAL A 11 3.72 49.15 -71.04
CA VAL A 11 4.48 48.31 -72.00
C VAL A 11 4.93 46.96 -71.36
N VAL A 12 4.45 45.89 -72.00
CA VAL A 12 5.11 44.60 -72.36
C VAL A 12 5.44 43.57 -71.31
N ALA A 13 4.78 42.43 -71.49
CA ALA A 13 5.06 41.12 -70.92
C ALA A 13 6.37 40.53 -71.40
N LEU A 14 7.08 39.90 -70.49
CA LEU A 14 8.01 38.79 -70.85
C LEU A 14 7.91 37.72 -69.78
N GLY A 15 7.42 36.54 -70.20
CA GLY A 15 7.30 35.37 -69.35
C GLY A 15 8.65 34.79 -68.99
N LEU A 16 8.84 34.45 -67.71
CA LEU A 16 9.86 33.49 -67.26
C LEU A 16 9.16 32.48 -66.38
N ALA A 17 9.00 31.27 -66.91
CA ALA A 17 8.61 30.08 -66.16
C ALA A 17 9.72 29.67 -65.21
N ALA A 18 9.58 30.00 -63.93
CA ALA A 18 10.44 29.48 -62.88
C ALA A 18 9.79 28.24 -62.25
N SER A 19 10.35 27.08 -62.51
CA SER A 19 10.00 25.80 -61.89
C SER A 19 10.35 25.85 -60.41
N VAL A 20 9.34 26.03 -59.52
CA VAL A 20 9.52 25.91 -58.07
C VAL A 20 9.46 24.44 -57.72
N SER A 21 10.64 23.81 -57.61
CA SER A 21 10.79 22.51 -56.95
C SER A 21 10.44 22.69 -55.46
N GLY A 22 9.24 22.25 -55.09
CA GLY A 22 8.79 22.22 -53.71
C GLY A 22 9.59 21.17 -52.94
N CYS A 23 10.60 21.62 -52.18
CA CYS A 23 11.08 20.84 -51.06
C CYS A 23 9.96 20.73 -50.06
N ALA A 24 9.33 19.55 -50.00
CA ALA A 24 8.49 19.17 -48.86
C ALA A 24 9.38 19.09 -47.60
N VAL A 25 9.43 20.16 -46.87
CA VAL A 25 9.98 20.15 -45.49
C VAL A 25 9.00 19.29 -44.69
N GLY A 26 9.38 18.02 -44.49
CA GLY A 26 8.71 17.15 -43.52
C GLY A 26 8.71 17.85 -42.16
N VAL A 27 7.56 18.33 -41.76
CA VAL A 27 7.37 18.79 -40.38
C VAL A 27 7.49 17.52 -39.52
N ALA A 28 8.70 17.31 -38.95
CA ALA A 28 8.87 16.34 -37.90
C ALA A 28 7.91 16.76 -36.78
N SER A 29 6.88 15.97 -36.54
CA SER A 29 6.07 16.11 -35.31
C SER A 29 7.02 16.16 -34.13
N PRO A 30 6.88 17.11 -33.22
CA PRO A 30 7.69 17.11 -32.03
C PRO A 30 7.48 15.76 -31.33
N SER A 31 8.54 14.97 -31.22
CA SER A 31 8.56 13.81 -30.32
C SER A 31 8.28 14.39 -28.93
N SER A 32 7.05 14.21 -28.44
CA SER A 32 6.73 14.53 -27.06
C SER A 32 7.61 13.65 -26.20
N THR A 33 8.63 14.20 -25.60
CA THR A 33 9.35 13.53 -24.51
C THR A 33 8.26 13.09 -23.52
N PRO A 34 8.16 11.80 -23.15
CA PRO A 34 7.16 11.37 -22.17
C PRO A 34 7.33 12.22 -20.92
N SER A 35 6.29 12.94 -20.51
CA SER A 35 6.35 13.71 -19.27
C SER A 35 6.37 12.73 -18.11
N ILE A 36 7.43 12.74 -17.31
CA ILE A 36 7.53 11.94 -16.10
C ILE A 36 6.45 12.44 -15.11
N VAL A 37 5.65 11.52 -14.58
CA VAL A 37 4.57 11.80 -13.63
C VAL A 37 5.10 11.65 -12.21
N PRO A 38 5.13 12.71 -11.38
CA PRO A 38 5.49 12.58 -9.99
C PRO A 38 4.37 11.90 -9.20
N LEU A 39 4.74 10.99 -8.28
CA LEU A 39 3.86 10.34 -7.32
C LEU A 39 4.51 10.31 -5.94
N THR A 40 3.75 10.73 -4.93
CA THR A 40 4.10 10.58 -3.51
C THR A 40 3.38 9.38 -2.93
N VAL A 41 4.14 8.43 -2.37
CA VAL A 41 3.61 7.18 -1.83
C VAL A 41 3.90 7.09 -0.33
N GLY A 42 2.84 6.98 0.48
CA GLY A 42 2.92 6.80 1.92
C GLY A 42 2.91 5.32 2.30
N LEU A 43 3.92 4.87 3.01
CA LEU A 43 4.03 3.47 3.45
C LEU A 43 3.46 3.24 4.86
N GLY A 44 3.16 4.32 5.61
CA GLY A 44 2.43 4.27 6.88
C GLY A 44 3.22 3.70 8.07
N TYR A 45 4.46 3.29 7.87
CA TYR A 45 5.29 2.64 8.88
C TYR A 45 6.75 3.08 8.79
N ILE A 46 7.57 2.69 9.78
CA ILE A 46 9.02 2.91 9.77
C ILE A 46 9.68 2.10 8.64
N PRO A 47 10.88 2.50 8.15
CA PRO A 47 11.61 1.76 7.15
C PRO A 47 11.82 0.29 7.55
N SER A 48 11.45 -0.64 6.66
CA SER A 48 11.47 -2.09 6.94
C SER A 48 11.65 -2.90 5.66
N VAL A 49 12.15 -4.13 5.77
CA VAL A 49 12.22 -5.11 4.66
C VAL A 49 10.83 -5.49 4.12
N GLN A 50 9.78 -5.26 4.88
CA GLN A 50 8.39 -5.45 4.43
C GLN A 50 8.05 -4.58 3.21
N PHE A 51 8.81 -3.51 2.97
CA PHE A 51 8.68 -2.62 1.82
C PHE A 51 9.65 -2.93 0.69
N ALA A 52 10.30 -4.08 0.72
CA ALA A 52 11.26 -4.52 -0.29
C ALA A 52 10.81 -4.34 -1.75
N PRO A 53 9.52 -4.59 -2.15
CA PRO A 53 9.09 -4.39 -3.52
C PRO A 53 9.23 -2.94 -3.99
N PHE A 54 8.90 -1.99 -3.13
CA PHE A 54 9.00 -0.55 -3.44
C PHE A 54 10.45 -0.11 -3.60
N TYR A 55 11.33 -0.59 -2.72
CA TYR A 55 12.76 -0.30 -2.79
C TYR A 55 13.41 -0.93 -4.02
N LEU A 56 13.07 -2.20 -4.33
CA LEU A 56 13.60 -2.90 -5.51
C LEU A 56 13.12 -2.24 -6.80
N ALA A 57 11.82 -1.91 -6.91
CA ALA A 57 11.26 -1.25 -8.08
C ALA A 57 11.93 0.10 -8.34
N GLN A 58 12.16 0.89 -7.29
CA GLN A 58 12.85 2.18 -7.39
C GLN A 58 14.32 1.99 -7.80
N GLN A 59 15.05 1.08 -7.17
CA GLN A 59 16.46 0.82 -7.42
C GLN A 59 16.72 0.27 -8.84
N ARG A 60 15.81 -0.60 -9.32
CA ARG A 60 15.87 -1.17 -10.68
C ARG A 60 15.40 -0.18 -11.75
N GLY A 61 14.84 0.96 -11.35
CA GLY A 61 14.33 1.96 -12.28
C GLY A 61 12.96 1.62 -12.89
N LEU A 62 12.26 0.58 -12.40
CA LEU A 62 10.97 0.13 -12.96
C LEU A 62 9.93 1.26 -12.99
N TYR A 63 9.87 2.08 -11.95
CA TYR A 63 8.98 3.26 -11.94
C TYR A 63 9.36 4.27 -13.02
N ARG A 64 10.66 4.57 -13.16
CA ARG A 64 11.15 5.54 -14.17
C ARG A 64 10.90 5.03 -15.58
N ASP A 65 11.12 3.75 -15.83
CA ASP A 65 10.87 3.11 -17.13
C ASP A 65 9.38 3.12 -17.47
N ALA A 66 8.51 3.10 -16.43
CA ALA A 66 7.07 3.28 -16.54
C ALA A 66 6.62 4.76 -16.62
N GLY A 67 7.58 5.72 -16.71
CA GLY A 67 7.29 7.15 -16.79
C GLY A 67 6.90 7.82 -15.47
N LEU A 68 7.31 7.24 -14.33
CA LEU A 68 6.98 7.73 -12.99
C LEU A 68 8.22 8.22 -12.23
N GLU A 69 8.06 9.30 -11.47
CA GLU A 69 9.01 9.75 -10.45
C GLU A 69 8.38 9.54 -9.06
N VAL A 70 8.77 8.46 -8.40
CA VAL A 70 8.16 8.03 -7.13
C VAL A 70 8.99 8.53 -5.95
N THR A 71 8.32 9.14 -4.97
CA THR A 71 8.89 9.54 -3.68
C THR A 71 8.17 8.80 -2.56
N PHE A 72 8.92 8.04 -1.76
CA PHE A 72 8.36 7.31 -0.60
C PHE A 72 8.42 8.14 0.68
N GLN A 73 7.34 8.07 1.47
CA GLN A 73 7.28 8.54 2.83
C GLN A 73 7.25 7.34 3.79
N ASN A 74 8.40 7.08 4.41
CA ASN A 74 8.57 6.04 5.44
C ASN A 74 8.43 6.70 6.82
N LYS A 75 7.20 6.81 7.30
CA LYS A 75 6.89 7.33 8.64
C LYS A 75 5.61 6.68 9.16
N ILE A 76 5.51 6.61 10.48
CA ILE A 76 4.25 6.26 11.14
C ILE A 76 3.27 7.40 10.85
N ASP A 77 2.14 7.10 10.20
CA ASP A 77 1.14 8.08 9.81
C ASP A 77 -0.27 7.53 10.06
N PRO A 78 -0.83 7.78 11.26
CA PRO A 78 -2.19 7.34 11.60
C PRO A 78 -3.27 7.94 10.69
N ASP A 79 -2.96 9.07 10.04
CA ASP A 79 -3.88 9.80 9.17
C ASP A 79 -3.68 9.48 7.68
N LEU A 80 -2.83 8.51 7.33
CA LEU A 80 -2.45 8.21 5.94
C LEU A 80 -3.66 8.05 5.02
N VAL A 81 -4.67 7.30 5.43
CA VAL A 81 -5.90 7.10 4.64
C VAL A 81 -6.61 8.41 4.35
N THR A 82 -6.68 9.30 5.35
CA THR A 82 -7.27 10.64 5.20
C THR A 82 -6.44 11.52 4.27
N LEU A 83 -5.12 11.49 4.39
CA LEU A 83 -4.20 12.26 3.53
C LEU A 83 -4.29 11.83 2.07
N VAL A 84 -4.47 10.54 1.80
CA VAL A 84 -4.70 10.02 0.45
C VAL A 84 -6.06 10.51 -0.09
N GLY A 85 -7.11 10.44 0.72
CA GLY A 85 -8.44 10.94 0.33
C GLY A 85 -8.45 12.44 0.04
N GLN A 86 -7.62 13.23 0.73
CA GLN A 86 -7.45 14.67 0.49
C GLN A 86 -6.53 14.98 -0.70
N GLY A 87 -5.79 13.98 -1.22
CA GLY A 87 -4.81 14.16 -2.29
C GLY A 87 -3.51 14.83 -1.84
N ALA A 88 -3.22 14.82 -0.53
CA ALA A 88 -1.93 15.26 0.02
C ALA A 88 -0.83 14.19 -0.16
N ILE A 89 -1.24 12.94 -0.26
CA ILE A 89 -0.45 11.78 -0.67
C ILE A 89 -1.19 11.13 -1.83
N ASP A 90 -0.48 10.73 -2.88
CA ASP A 90 -1.09 10.18 -4.09
C ASP A 90 -1.56 8.74 -3.90
N ILE A 91 -0.70 7.89 -3.34
CA ILE A 91 -0.96 6.47 -3.07
C ILE A 91 -0.54 6.16 -1.64
N GLY A 92 -1.32 5.34 -0.93
CA GLY A 92 -1.00 4.86 0.40
C GLY A 92 -1.03 3.35 0.51
N LEU A 93 -0.48 2.81 1.59
CA LEU A 93 -0.61 1.41 1.96
C LEU A 93 -1.57 1.30 3.15
N ALA A 94 -2.69 0.58 2.98
CA ALA A 94 -3.69 0.37 4.02
C ALA A 94 -4.43 -0.96 3.81
N ASP A 95 -4.98 -1.52 4.88
CA ASP A 95 -5.76 -2.76 4.86
C ASP A 95 -7.28 -2.49 4.85
N GLY A 96 -8.06 -3.57 4.65
CA GLY A 96 -9.52 -3.48 4.59
C GLY A 96 -10.15 -2.93 5.87
N THR A 97 -9.56 -3.21 7.05
CA THR A 97 -10.08 -2.74 8.33
C THR A 97 -9.93 -1.22 8.50
N SER A 98 -8.97 -0.62 7.81
CA SER A 98 -8.78 0.84 7.75
C SER A 98 -9.59 1.49 6.62
N VAL A 99 -9.64 0.84 5.45
CA VAL A 99 -10.32 1.34 4.24
C VAL A 99 -11.85 1.35 4.40
N ILE A 100 -12.43 0.24 4.86
CA ILE A 100 -13.89 0.09 4.96
C ILE A 100 -14.52 1.17 5.86
N PRO A 101 -14.06 1.39 7.11
CA PRO A 101 -14.58 2.47 7.94
C PRO A 101 -14.31 3.87 7.37
N ALA A 102 -13.19 4.08 6.68
CA ALA A 102 -12.87 5.37 6.07
C ALA A 102 -13.85 5.71 4.93
N VAL A 103 -14.09 4.77 4.02
CA VAL A 103 -15.06 4.94 2.93
C VAL A 103 -16.47 5.14 3.48
N SER A 104 -16.85 4.42 4.53
CA SER A 104 -18.17 4.58 5.18
C SER A 104 -18.38 5.96 5.82
N ARG A 105 -17.28 6.66 6.15
CA ARG A 105 -17.30 8.06 6.63
C ARG A 105 -17.20 9.07 5.50
N GLY A 106 -17.18 8.61 4.23
CA GLY A 106 -17.11 9.47 3.06
C GLY A 106 -15.71 9.93 2.66
N ILE A 107 -14.64 9.29 3.17
CA ILE A 107 -13.29 9.55 2.67
C ILE A 107 -13.18 8.98 1.25
N PRO A 108 -12.84 9.82 0.24
CA PRO A 108 -12.91 9.44 -1.17
C PRO A 108 -11.64 8.68 -1.60
N ILE A 109 -11.53 7.41 -1.21
CA ILE A 109 -10.45 6.50 -1.56
C ILE A 109 -11.00 5.18 -2.09
N GLN A 110 -10.18 4.45 -2.84
CA GLN A 110 -10.42 3.05 -3.17
C GLN A 110 -9.13 2.24 -3.02
N TYR A 111 -9.29 0.98 -2.66
CA TYR A 111 -8.23 -0.02 -2.63
C TYR A 111 -8.05 -0.57 -4.06
N VAL A 112 -6.84 -0.50 -4.60
CA VAL A 112 -6.58 -0.69 -6.03
C VAL A 112 -5.66 -1.87 -6.35
N ALA A 113 -4.96 -2.42 -5.36
CA ALA A 113 -4.17 -3.65 -5.50
C ALA A 113 -3.88 -4.25 -4.13
N SER A 114 -3.94 -5.57 -4.00
CA SER A 114 -3.47 -6.27 -2.81
C SER A 114 -1.94 -6.35 -2.80
N ILE A 115 -1.32 -6.09 -1.65
CA ILE A 115 0.10 -6.37 -1.41
C ILE A 115 0.22 -7.60 -0.52
N TYR A 116 -0.55 -7.66 0.57
CA TYR A 116 -0.65 -8.85 1.42
C TYR A 116 -1.91 -9.62 1.09
N ARG A 117 -1.74 -10.87 0.67
CA ARG A 117 -2.86 -11.77 0.37
C ARG A 117 -3.57 -12.23 1.64
N THR A 118 -2.83 -12.38 2.74
CA THR A 118 -3.36 -12.71 4.06
C THR A 118 -3.38 -11.48 4.95
N PHE A 119 -4.32 -11.44 5.90
CA PHE A 119 -4.39 -10.36 6.88
C PHE A 119 -3.31 -10.57 7.96
N PRO A 120 -2.30 -9.70 8.07
CA PRO A 120 -1.13 -9.97 8.90
C PRO A 120 -1.30 -9.58 10.37
N SER A 121 -2.32 -8.78 10.72
CA SER A 121 -2.49 -8.28 12.09
C SER A 121 -3.01 -9.37 13.01
N ILE A 122 -2.34 -9.55 14.13
CA ILE A 122 -2.52 -10.65 15.08
C ILE A 122 -2.40 -10.15 16.52
N VAL A 123 -2.82 -11.00 17.47
CA VAL A 123 -2.32 -10.96 18.84
C VAL A 123 -1.30 -12.09 19.01
N PHE A 124 -0.18 -11.80 19.66
CA PHE A 124 0.86 -12.78 19.94
C PHE A 124 1.31 -12.75 21.40
N ALA A 125 1.79 -13.88 21.89
CA ALA A 125 2.31 -14.04 23.24
C ALA A 125 3.43 -15.11 23.24
N LYS A 126 4.27 -15.12 24.28
CA LYS A 126 5.15 -16.29 24.50
C LYS A 126 4.30 -17.52 24.87
N ALA A 127 4.63 -18.70 24.35
CA ALA A 127 3.94 -19.95 24.70
C ALA A 127 3.90 -20.21 26.21
N SER A 128 4.95 -19.76 26.93
CA SER A 128 5.03 -19.84 28.40
C SER A 128 4.01 -18.96 29.14
N SER A 129 3.31 -18.05 28.46
CA SER A 129 2.32 -17.16 29.07
C SER A 129 1.03 -17.88 29.49
N GLY A 130 0.76 -19.05 28.92
CA GLY A 130 -0.48 -19.81 29.12
C GLY A 130 -1.65 -19.35 28.23
N ILE A 131 -1.44 -18.37 27.34
CA ILE A 131 -2.43 -17.95 26.34
C ILE A 131 -2.49 -19.05 25.26
N ALA A 132 -3.69 -19.56 24.99
CA ALA A 132 -3.97 -20.52 23.93
C ALA A 132 -5.08 -20.04 22.98
N ASP A 133 -6.03 -19.25 23.47
CA ASP A 133 -7.11 -18.66 22.68
C ASP A 133 -7.44 -17.23 23.15
N ALA A 134 -8.41 -16.59 22.47
CA ALA A 134 -8.80 -15.21 22.77
C ALA A 134 -9.43 -15.05 24.17
N GLY A 135 -10.05 -16.09 24.71
CA GLY A 135 -10.64 -16.07 26.05
C GLY A 135 -9.61 -15.94 27.17
N ASP A 136 -8.41 -16.48 26.95
CA ASP A 136 -7.30 -16.40 27.91
C ASP A 136 -6.72 -14.98 28.07
N LEU A 137 -7.10 -14.05 27.18
CA LEU A 137 -6.68 -12.65 27.26
C LEU A 137 -7.37 -11.91 28.42
N ALA A 138 -8.49 -12.41 28.96
CA ALA A 138 -9.22 -11.76 30.03
C ALA A 138 -8.33 -11.51 31.28
N GLY A 139 -8.32 -10.26 31.76
CA GLY A 139 -7.54 -9.83 32.93
C GLY A 139 -6.01 -9.75 32.71
N THR A 140 -5.53 -9.93 31.45
CA THR A 140 -4.11 -9.84 31.15
C THR A 140 -3.69 -8.42 30.77
N THR A 141 -2.37 -8.19 30.74
CA THR A 141 -1.78 -6.96 30.15
C THR A 141 -1.50 -7.18 28.67
N LEU A 142 -1.99 -6.26 27.81
CA LEU A 142 -1.82 -6.34 26.36
C LEU A 142 -1.21 -5.06 25.79
N GLY A 143 -0.11 -5.20 25.04
CA GLY A 143 0.57 -4.09 24.37
C GLY A 143 -0.03 -3.80 22.99
N ILE A 144 -0.27 -2.51 22.68
CA ILE A 144 -0.70 -2.05 21.35
C ILE A 144 0.06 -0.79 20.95
N PRO A 145 0.22 -0.49 19.64
CA PRO A 145 0.80 0.79 19.21
C PRO A 145 -0.12 1.98 19.49
N GLY A 146 -1.43 1.77 19.50
CA GLY A 146 -2.44 2.79 19.79
C GLY A 146 -3.85 2.26 19.59
N ARG A 147 -4.86 3.01 20.03
CA ARG A 147 -6.27 2.68 19.84
C ARG A 147 -6.77 3.20 18.48
N TYR A 148 -6.08 2.82 17.40
CA TYR A 148 -6.38 3.21 16.02
C TYR A 148 -5.86 2.16 15.03
N GLY A 149 -6.31 2.24 13.77
CA GLY A 149 -5.85 1.40 12.67
C GLY A 149 -6.19 -0.08 12.83
N SER A 150 -5.56 -0.91 12.00
CA SER A 150 -5.82 -2.34 11.89
C SER A 150 -5.64 -3.10 13.20
N SER A 151 -4.57 -2.83 13.94
CA SER A 151 -4.30 -3.52 15.21
C SER A 151 -5.41 -3.32 16.25
N TRP A 152 -5.99 -2.11 16.30
CA TRP A 152 -7.10 -1.81 17.21
C TRP A 152 -8.40 -2.47 16.78
N ILE A 153 -8.72 -2.41 15.48
CA ILE A 153 -9.95 -3.02 14.93
C ILE A 153 -9.86 -4.54 15.03
N MET A 154 -8.72 -5.13 14.67
CA MET A 154 -8.46 -6.56 14.82
C MET A 154 -8.61 -7.02 16.27
N LEU A 155 -8.02 -6.29 17.23
CA LEU A 155 -8.12 -6.65 18.65
C LEU A 155 -9.58 -6.67 19.10
N GLN A 156 -10.37 -5.65 18.76
CA GLN A 156 -11.79 -5.63 19.11
C GLN A 156 -12.53 -6.83 18.52
N ALA A 157 -12.27 -7.15 17.24
CA ALA A 157 -12.88 -8.29 16.57
C ALA A 157 -12.47 -9.64 17.21
N LEU A 158 -11.19 -9.80 17.56
CA LEU A 158 -10.71 -10.99 18.23
C LEU A 158 -11.32 -11.16 19.62
N LEU A 159 -11.42 -10.08 20.40
CA LEU A 159 -12.02 -10.11 21.73
C LEU A 159 -13.52 -10.42 21.68
N GLU A 160 -14.24 -9.80 20.73
CA GLU A 160 -15.67 -10.05 20.53
C GLU A 160 -15.95 -11.52 20.21
N SER A 161 -15.10 -12.20 19.44
CA SER A 161 -15.23 -13.64 19.15
C SER A 161 -15.19 -14.52 20.40
N ALA A 162 -14.58 -14.04 21.49
CA ALA A 162 -14.53 -14.69 22.79
C ALA A 162 -15.51 -14.13 23.82
N GLY A 163 -16.40 -13.20 23.40
CA GLY A 163 -17.34 -12.52 24.30
C GLY A 163 -16.67 -11.53 25.25
N LEU A 164 -15.48 -11.05 24.89
CA LEU A 164 -14.70 -10.06 25.64
C LEU A 164 -14.79 -8.68 24.98
N SER A 165 -14.36 -7.68 25.73
CA SER A 165 -14.19 -6.29 25.27
C SER A 165 -12.80 -5.76 25.67
N PRO A 166 -12.36 -4.64 25.12
CA PRO A 166 -11.10 -4.02 25.54
C PRO A 166 -11.04 -3.63 27.04
N ASP A 167 -12.19 -3.49 27.70
CA ASP A 167 -12.26 -3.16 29.13
C ASP A 167 -11.97 -4.39 30.03
N ASP A 168 -11.96 -5.58 29.45
CA ASP A 168 -11.61 -6.83 30.17
C ASP A 168 -10.08 -7.05 30.22
N LEU A 169 -9.26 -6.16 29.62
CA LEU A 169 -7.81 -6.21 29.57
C LEU A 169 -7.17 -4.95 30.14
N GLU A 170 -5.92 -5.07 30.64
CA GLU A 170 -5.06 -3.91 30.89
C GLU A 170 -4.27 -3.54 29.63
N ILE A 171 -4.77 -2.60 28.83
CA ILE A 171 -4.14 -2.18 27.58
C ILE A 171 -3.05 -1.16 27.83
N ARG A 172 -1.81 -1.45 27.38
CA ARG A 172 -0.64 -0.57 27.41
C ARG A 172 -0.27 -0.10 26.02
N VAL A 173 -0.05 1.22 25.85
CA VAL A 173 0.21 1.84 24.54
C VAL A 173 1.71 2.03 24.33
N TYR A 174 2.21 1.58 23.19
CA TYR A 174 3.59 1.68 22.71
C TYR A 174 3.61 2.39 21.35
N PRO A 175 3.58 3.74 21.30
CA PRO A 175 3.44 4.50 20.07
C PRO A 175 4.66 4.41 19.15
N ASP A 176 5.77 3.89 19.66
CA ASP A 176 7.03 3.60 18.96
C ASP A 176 7.10 2.17 18.41
N PHE A 177 5.99 1.40 18.49
CA PHE A 177 5.93 -0.02 18.14
C PHE A 177 6.88 -0.92 18.94
N GLY A 178 7.16 -0.54 20.19
CA GLY A 178 8.00 -1.30 21.13
C GLY A 178 7.29 -2.46 21.84
N GLN A 179 6.03 -2.79 21.49
CA GLN A 179 5.24 -3.83 22.16
C GLN A 179 5.83 -5.24 22.00
N GLY A 180 6.54 -5.55 20.90
CA GLY A 180 7.25 -6.81 20.74
C GLY A 180 8.34 -6.99 21.78
N VAL A 181 9.15 -5.98 21.98
CA VAL A 181 10.18 -5.93 23.04
C VAL A 181 9.54 -6.00 24.44
N ALA A 182 8.36 -5.41 24.62
CA ALA A 182 7.64 -5.49 25.89
C ALA A 182 7.17 -6.91 26.22
N VAL A 183 6.75 -7.71 25.23
CA VAL A 183 6.45 -9.15 25.40
C VAL A 183 7.73 -9.94 25.70
N GLU A 184 8.82 -9.69 24.96
CA GLU A 184 10.10 -10.34 25.18
C GLU A 184 10.58 -10.19 26.63
N ASN A 185 10.47 -8.98 27.19
CA ASN A 185 10.89 -8.63 28.54
C ASN A 185 9.83 -8.84 29.64
N ASP A 186 8.72 -9.52 29.35
CA ASP A 186 7.62 -9.78 30.30
C ASP A 186 6.95 -8.50 30.87
N ALA A 187 7.08 -7.37 30.18
CA ALA A 187 6.42 -6.13 30.57
C ALA A 187 4.91 -6.15 30.25
N VAL A 188 4.51 -6.93 29.26
CA VAL A 188 3.11 -7.30 28.94
C VAL A 188 3.05 -8.79 28.64
N VAL A 189 1.88 -9.39 28.87
CA VAL A 189 1.64 -10.82 28.62
C VAL A 189 1.51 -11.12 27.13
N ALA A 190 0.75 -10.27 26.42
CA ALA A 190 0.49 -10.39 24.99
C ALA A 190 0.61 -9.01 24.32
N ALA A 191 0.66 -9.00 22.99
CA ALA A 191 0.62 -7.74 22.24
C ALA A 191 -0.01 -7.94 20.85
N THR A 192 -0.48 -6.84 20.24
CA THR A 192 -0.79 -6.83 18.82
C THR A 192 0.49 -6.67 18.00
N GLY A 193 0.51 -7.29 16.82
CA GLY A 193 1.64 -7.20 15.89
C GLY A 193 1.26 -7.71 14.51
N PHE A 194 2.26 -7.88 13.68
CA PHE A 194 2.12 -8.52 12.38
C PHE A 194 2.81 -9.89 12.41
N VAL A 195 2.12 -10.93 11.91
CA VAL A 195 2.60 -12.33 11.93
C VAL A 195 3.98 -12.51 11.31
N ASN A 196 4.32 -11.68 10.36
CA ASN A 196 5.61 -11.70 9.66
C ASN A 196 6.72 -10.87 10.35
N ASN A 197 6.45 -10.23 11.49
CA ASN A 197 7.41 -9.35 12.15
C ASN A 197 7.70 -9.75 13.61
N GLU A 198 6.83 -9.39 14.56
CA GLU A 198 7.11 -9.55 16.00
C GLU A 198 7.26 -11.02 16.42
N PRO A 199 6.41 -11.98 15.97
CA PRO A 199 6.61 -13.41 16.27
C PRO A 199 7.96 -13.93 15.77
N VAL A 200 8.34 -13.58 14.54
CA VAL A 200 9.62 -13.99 13.93
C VAL A 200 10.81 -13.51 14.76
N GLN A 201 10.76 -12.27 15.24
CA GLN A 201 11.81 -11.71 16.09
C GLN A 201 11.90 -12.42 17.45
N LEU A 202 10.76 -12.75 18.07
CA LEU A 202 10.71 -13.50 19.33
C LEU A 202 11.25 -14.95 19.17
N GLU A 203 10.92 -15.60 18.07
CA GLU A 203 11.43 -16.94 17.74
C GLU A 203 12.95 -16.94 17.55
N LEU A 204 13.48 -15.94 16.85
CA LEU A 204 14.94 -15.73 16.71
C LEU A 204 15.62 -15.43 18.06
N ALA A 205 14.92 -14.82 19.01
CA ALA A 205 15.38 -14.61 20.38
C ALA A 205 15.26 -15.90 21.24
N GLY A 206 14.76 -17.01 20.67
CA GLY A 206 14.69 -18.33 21.32
C GLY A 206 13.40 -18.58 22.12
N HIS A 207 12.35 -17.80 21.88
CA HIS A 207 11.04 -17.99 22.50
C HIS A 207 10.12 -18.80 21.59
N GLU A 208 9.35 -19.72 22.14
CA GLU A 208 8.18 -20.28 21.46
C GLU A 208 7.03 -19.27 21.53
N VAL A 209 6.32 -19.07 20.41
CA VAL A 209 5.28 -18.03 20.27
C VAL A 209 3.93 -18.65 19.97
N VAL A 210 2.89 -18.10 20.60
CA VAL A 210 1.49 -18.33 20.24
C VAL A 210 0.98 -17.13 19.47
N VAL A 211 0.25 -17.40 18.40
CA VAL A 211 -0.36 -16.39 17.52
C VAL A 211 -1.87 -16.63 17.49
N LEU A 212 -2.64 -15.58 17.82
CA LEU A 212 -4.10 -15.58 17.72
C LEU A 212 -4.50 -14.76 16.49
N ARG A 213 -5.21 -15.35 15.57
CA ARG A 213 -5.61 -14.77 14.28
C ARG A 213 -7.09 -14.48 14.24
N VAL A 214 -7.46 -13.29 13.80
CA VAL A 214 -8.86 -12.92 13.56
C VAL A 214 -9.35 -13.43 12.21
N ASP A 215 -8.47 -13.56 11.24
CA ASP A 215 -8.80 -14.07 9.90
C ASP A 215 -9.10 -15.58 9.87
N ASP A 216 -8.89 -16.29 10.97
CA ASP A 216 -9.46 -17.65 11.19
C ASP A 216 -10.99 -17.65 11.29
N PHE A 217 -11.61 -16.51 11.58
CA PHE A 217 -13.07 -16.36 11.79
C PHE A 217 -13.76 -15.55 10.72
N VAL A 218 -13.05 -14.62 10.09
CA VAL A 218 -13.56 -13.74 9.03
C VAL A 218 -12.44 -13.35 8.07
N PRO A 219 -12.65 -13.43 6.74
CA PRO A 219 -11.67 -12.99 5.77
C PRO A 219 -11.55 -11.45 5.86
N LEU A 220 -10.39 -10.98 6.31
CA LEU A 220 -10.06 -9.55 6.32
C LEU A 220 -9.05 -9.26 5.21
N PRO A 221 -9.32 -8.27 4.33
CA PRO A 221 -8.34 -7.89 3.31
C PRO A 221 -7.08 -7.31 3.93
N GLY A 222 -5.93 -7.88 3.56
CA GLY A 222 -4.62 -7.45 4.02
C GLY A 222 -4.22 -6.07 3.51
N PRO A 223 -3.05 -5.56 3.93
CA PRO A 223 -2.49 -4.32 3.42
C PRO A 223 -2.34 -4.33 1.89
N GLY A 224 -2.79 -3.26 1.25
CA GLY A 224 -2.69 -3.05 -0.17
C GLY A 224 -2.63 -1.58 -0.53
N LEU A 225 -2.56 -1.30 -1.81
CA LEU A 225 -2.48 0.05 -2.32
C LEU A 225 -3.85 0.71 -2.32
N ILE A 226 -3.91 1.92 -1.79
CA ILE A 226 -5.08 2.80 -1.86
C ILE A 226 -4.74 4.05 -2.66
N ALA A 227 -5.73 4.55 -3.41
CA ALA A 227 -5.62 5.80 -4.15
C ALA A 227 -6.87 6.66 -3.92
N GLY A 228 -6.69 7.98 -3.94
CA GLY A 228 -7.81 8.91 -3.85
C GLY A 228 -8.64 8.90 -5.14
N SER A 229 -9.97 9.02 -5.05
CA SER A 229 -10.89 9.01 -6.20
C SER A 229 -10.49 10.02 -7.27
N ARG A 230 -10.01 11.20 -6.85
CA ARG A 230 -9.52 12.22 -7.77
C ARG A 230 -8.30 11.76 -8.60
N LEU A 231 -7.36 11.04 -8.00
CA LEU A 231 -6.20 10.50 -8.70
C LEU A 231 -6.63 9.40 -9.67
N ILE A 232 -7.54 8.53 -9.25
CA ILE A 232 -8.11 7.46 -10.08
C ILE A 232 -8.76 8.04 -11.34
N GLU A 233 -9.56 9.08 -11.19
CA GLU A 233 -10.23 9.76 -12.32
C GLU A 233 -9.26 10.49 -13.25
N GLN A 234 -8.25 11.18 -12.70
CA GLN A 234 -7.38 12.07 -13.47
C GLN A 234 -6.15 11.39 -14.04
N ARG A 235 -5.63 10.35 -13.38
CA ARG A 235 -4.37 9.67 -13.74
C ARG A 235 -4.43 8.14 -13.56
N PRO A 236 -5.45 7.45 -14.08
CA PRO A 236 -5.56 5.99 -13.92
C PRO A 236 -4.35 5.25 -14.48
N ASP A 237 -3.77 5.74 -15.59
CA ASP A 237 -2.60 5.10 -16.21
C ASP A 237 -1.34 5.20 -15.34
N ALA A 238 -1.18 6.27 -14.57
CA ALA A 238 -0.07 6.39 -13.63
C ALA A 238 -0.21 5.39 -12.46
N ILE A 239 -1.45 5.17 -11.99
CA ILE A 239 -1.72 4.17 -10.95
C ILE A 239 -1.47 2.75 -11.50
N ARG A 240 -1.96 2.42 -12.71
CA ARG A 240 -1.68 1.13 -13.37
C ARG A 240 -0.19 0.87 -13.53
N ALA A 241 0.54 1.88 -13.98
CA ALA A 241 1.98 1.81 -14.16
C ALA A 241 2.72 1.57 -12.81
N PHE A 242 2.29 2.26 -11.74
CA PHE A 242 2.84 2.08 -10.41
C PHE A 242 2.56 0.67 -9.86
N ILE A 243 1.31 0.19 -9.98
CA ILE A 243 0.92 -1.16 -9.57
C ILE A 243 1.74 -2.20 -10.34
N ALA A 244 1.80 -2.11 -11.66
CA ALA A 244 2.52 -3.07 -12.51
C ALA A 244 4.01 -3.16 -12.13
N ALA A 245 4.69 -2.03 -11.98
CA ALA A 245 6.10 -1.97 -11.58
C ALA A 245 6.34 -2.54 -10.17
N THR A 246 5.41 -2.28 -9.23
CA THR A 246 5.50 -2.82 -7.87
C THR A 246 5.31 -4.34 -7.86
N LEU A 247 4.30 -4.85 -8.57
CA LEU A 247 4.02 -6.29 -8.67
C LEU A 247 5.13 -7.05 -9.41
N GLU A 248 5.76 -6.43 -10.42
CA GLU A 248 6.94 -6.98 -11.09
C GLU A 248 8.10 -7.16 -10.09
N ALA A 249 8.37 -6.14 -9.28
CA ALA A 249 9.39 -6.22 -8.23
C ALA A 249 9.05 -7.28 -7.17
N MET A 250 7.79 -7.40 -6.78
CA MET A 250 7.33 -8.47 -5.88
C MET A 250 7.61 -9.84 -6.47
N GLY A 251 7.29 -10.08 -7.74
CA GLY A 251 7.59 -11.34 -8.44
C GLY A 251 9.10 -11.65 -8.44
N GLN A 252 9.93 -10.64 -8.73
CA GLN A 252 11.39 -10.79 -8.67
C GLN A 252 11.91 -11.16 -7.27
N ILE A 253 11.27 -10.70 -6.20
CA ILE A 253 11.63 -11.03 -4.81
C ILE A 253 11.12 -12.42 -4.42
N VAL A 254 9.94 -12.82 -4.87
CA VAL A 254 9.42 -14.19 -4.68
C VAL A 254 10.36 -15.22 -5.31
N ASP A 255 10.86 -14.94 -6.53
CA ASP A 255 11.81 -15.80 -7.24
C ASP A 255 13.21 -15.81 -6.57
N ASP A 256 13.62 -14.68 -5.98
CA ASP A 256 14.94 -14.50 -5.37
C ASP A 256 14.84 -13.50 -4.21
N PRO A 257 14.56 -13.96 -2.97
CA PRO A 257 14.42 -13.10 -1.78
C PRO A 257 15.64 -12.23 -1.50
N GLN A 258 16.83 -12.66 -1.94
CA GLN A 258 18.08 -11.91 -1.73
C GLN A 258 18.03 -10.53 -2.41
N LYS A 259 17.36 -10.42 -3.58
CA LYS A 259 17.17 -9.13 -4.26
C LYS A 259 16.40 -8.12 -3.40
N GLY A 260 15.35 -8.60 -2.71
CA GLY A 260 14.54 -7.77 -1.82
C GLY A 260 15.33 -7.31 -0.59
N LEU A 261 16.07 -8.23 0.03
CA LEU A 261 16.91 -7.93 1.18
C LEU A 261 18.02 -6.92 0.84
N ASP A 262 18.73 -7.12 -0.28
CA ASP A 262 19.80 -6.23 -0.71
C ASP A 262 19.25 -4.84 -1.09
N ALA A 263 18.11 -4.77 -1.78
CA ALA A 263 17.45 -3.51 -2.10
C ALA A 263 16.99 -2.75 -0.85
N SER A 264 16.47 -3.47 0.14
CA SER A 264 16.06 -2.89 1.41
C SER A 264 17.24 -2.33 2.19
N ILE A 265 18.34 -3.08 2.30
CA ILE A 265 19.58 -2.62 2.98
C ILE A 265 20.20 -1.43 2.24
N ALA A 266 20.20 -1.43 0.91
CA ALA A 266 20.71 -0.31 0.13
C ALA A 266 19.87 0.97 0.33
N SER A 267 18.56 0.84 0.50
CA SER A 267 17.64 1.95 0.76
C SER A 267 17.64 2.39 2.23
N VAL A 268 17.86 1.46 3.14
CA VAL A 268 17.82 1.64 4.61
C VAL A 268 19.03 0.93 5.23
N PRO A 269 20.21 1.57 5.28
CA PRO A 269 21.46 0.92 5.71
C PRO A 269 21.42 0.32 7.12
N ASP A 270 20.60 0.87 8.02
CA ASP A 270 20.48 0.37 9.39
C ASP A 270 19.94 -1.07 9.47
N LEU A 271 19.19 -1.53 8.45
CA LEU A 271 18.71 -2.92 8.38
C LEU A 271 19.88 -3.94 8.28
N ALA A 272 21.06 -3.50 7.84
CA ALA A 272 22.25 -4.36 7.77
C ALA A 272 22.72 -4.82 9.16
N GLN A 273 22.39 -4.10 10.24
CA GLN A 273 22.82 -4.41 11.61
C GLN A 273 22.26 -5.75 12.11
N ASN A 274 21.10 -6.18 11.57
CA ASN A 274 20.47 -7.45 11.93
C ASN A 274 19.97 -8.20 10.67
N ARG A 275 20.92 -8.49 9.75
CA ARG A 275 20.61 -9.07 8.44
C ARG A 275 19.86 -10.40 8.54
N GLU A 276 20.17 -11.23 9.55
CA GLU A 276 19.52 -12.53 9.76
C GLU A 276 18.03 -12.34 10.08
N ALA A 277 17.71 -11.47 11.03
CA ALA A 277 16.31 -11.16 11.36
C ALA A 277 15.58 -10.53 10.19
N GLN A 278 16.23 -9.61 9.45
CA GLN A 278 15.61 -9.02 8.27
C GLN A 278 15.33 -10.06 7.17
N SER A 279 16.22 -11.05 7.00
CA SER A 279 15.99 -12.16 6.07
C SER A 279 14.81 -13.02 6.48
N ALA A 280 14.68 -13.34 7.78
CA ALA A 280 13.58 -14.14 8.31
C ALA A 280 12.23 -13.38 8.21
N VAL A 281 12.21 -12.09 8.56
CA VAL A 281 11.03 -11.21 8.38
C VAL A 281 10.63 -11.13 6.92
N LEU A 282 11.59 -11.00 5.99
CA LEU A 282 11.28 -10.96 4.56
C LEU A 282 10.70 -12.29 4.07
N ALA A 283 11.23 -13.44 4.52
CA ALA A 283 10.70 -14.76 4.15
C ALA A 283 9.22 -14.89 4.58
N ALA A 284 8.91 -14.59 5.85
CA ALA A 284 7.53 -14.62 6.34
C ALA A 284 6.63 -13.58 5.63
N THR A 285 7.21 -12.45 5.20
CA THR A 285 6.49 -11.44 4.42
C THR A 285 6.14 -11.95 3.03
N ILE A 286 7.03 -12.68 2.36
CA ILE A 286 6.79 -13.29 1.05
C ILE A 286 5.64 -14.32 1.14
N GLU A 287 5.59 -15.12 2.18
CA GLU A 287 4.48 -16.04 2.43
C GLU A 287 3.14 -15.28 2.54
N ALA A 288 3.12 -14.17 3.29
CA ALA A 288 1.93 -13.33 3.43
C ALA A 288 1.51 -12.63 2.12
N TRP A 289 2.44 -12.35 1.21
CA TRP A 289 2.11 -11.79 -0.12
C TRP A 289 1.45 -12.83 -1.03
N GLN A 290 1.91 -14.07 -0.99
CA GLN A 290 1.45 -15.14 -1.89
C GLN A 290 0.12 -15.73 -1.43
N GLY A 291 -0.09 -15.90 -0.12
CA GLY A 291 -1.21 -16.67 0.43
C GLY A 291 -1.17 -18.12 -0.01
N ASP A 292 -2.23 -18.88 0.32
CA ASP A 292 -2.30 -20.34 0.09
C ASP A 292 -3.11 -20.71 -1.16
N ASP A 293 -3.77 -19.76 -1.83
CA ASP A 293 -4.71 -20.02 -2.92
C ASP A 293 -4.10 -20.00 -4.33
N GLY A 294 -2.82 -19.63 -4.44
CA GLY A 294 -2.09 -19.57 -5.71
C GLY A 294 -2.59 -18.45 -6.64
N ALA A 295 -3.35 -17.49 -6.15
CA ALA A 295 -3.79 -16.35 -6.93
C ALA A 295 -2.60 -15.45 -7.35
N PRO A 296 -2.65 -14.77 -8.50
CA PRO A 296 -1.63 -13.82 -8.90
C PRO A 296 -1.43 -12.71 -7.86
N LEU A 297 -0.18 -12.24 -7.71
CA LEU A 297 0.13 -11.07 -6.89
C LEU A 297 -0.74 -9.88 -7.30
N GLY A 298 -1.21 -9.11 -6.34
CA GLY A 298 -2.09 -7.96 -6.59
C GLY A 298 -3.59 -8.26 -6.57
N THR A 299 -3.99 -9.53 -6.63
CA THR A 299 -5.40 -9.94 -6.73
C THR A 299 -6.23 -9.40 -5.56
N ILE A 300 -7.38 -8.81 -5.90
CA ILE A 300 -8.41 -8.39 -4.95
C ILE A 300 -9.55 -9.39 -4.99
N VAL A 301 -9.90 -10.00 -3.86
CA VAL A 301 -11.01 -10.95 -3.77
C VAL A 301 -12.26 -10.22 -3.29
N ARG A 302 -13.19 -9.95 -4.17
CA ARG A 302 -14.42 -9.19 -3.89
C ARG A 302 -15.24 -9.79 -2.76
N MET A 303 -15.31 -11.10 -2.69
CA MET A 303 -16.06 -11.82 -1.66
C MET A 303 -15.53 -11.52 -0.25
N ASP A 304 -14.19 -11.48 -0.09
CA ASP A 304 -13.57 -11.14 1.19
C ASP A 304 -13.96 -9.72 1.65
N TRP A 305 -14.09 -8.79 0.69
CA TRP A 305 -14.54 -7.42 0.98
C TRP A 305 -16.01 -7.36 1.37
N GLU A 306 -16.89 -8.09 0.70
CA GLU A 306 -18.31 -8.17 1.05
C GLU A 306 -18.51 -8.75 2.47
N GLU A 307 -17.81 -9.83 2.78
CA GLU A 307 -17.86 -10.46 4.12
C GLU A 307 -17.28 -9.56 5.19
N SER A 308 -16.15 -8.90 4.93
CA SER A 308 -15.52 -7.94 5.84
C SER A 308 -16.41 -6.73 6.12
N ILE A 309 -17.04 -6.15 5.09
CA ILE A 309 -17.98 -5.04 5.25
C ILE A 309 -19.15 -5.48 6.16
N GLY A 310 -19.71 -6.66 5.90
CA GLY A 310 -20.79 -7.23 6.73
C GLY A 310 -20.36 -7.45 8.18
N TYR A 311 -19.14 -7.97 8.38
CA TYR A 311 -18.59 -8.21 9.71
C TYR A 311 -18.34 -6.91 10.48
N LEU A 312 -17.63 -5.96 9.90
CA LEU A 312 -17.32 -4.67 10.53
C LEU A 312 -18.60 -3.83 10.78
N THR A 313 -19.65 -4.04 9.97
CA THR A 313 -20.96 -3.42 10.21
C THR A 313 -21.62 -4.00 11.47
N ARG A 314 -21.54 -5.32 11.69
CA ARG A 314 -22.06 -5.94 12.93
C ARG A 314 -21.33 -5.49 14.19
N LEU A 315 -20.05 -5.12 14.06
CA LEU A 315 -19.23 -4.55 15.14
C LEU A 315 -19.44 -3.04 15.37
N ASP A 316 -20.39 -2.39 14.70
CA ASP A 316 -20.61 -0.94 14.76
C ASP A 316 -19.39 -0.08 14.32
N LEU A 317 -18.48 -0.67 13.55
CA LEU A 317 -17.29 0.01 13.04
C LEU A 317 -17.51 0.69 11.67
N VAL A 318 -18.65 0.40 11.02
CA VAL A 318 -19.09 0.97 9.73
C VAL A 318 -20.33 1.84 9.96
N PRO A 319 -20.17 3.16 10.14
CA PRO A 319 -21.30 4.04 10.51
C PRO A 319 -22.32 4.24 9.40
N THR A 320 -21.95 4.03 8.15
CA THR A 320 -22.85 4.12 6.99
C THR A 320 -22.65 2.90 6.11
N ALA A 321 -23.71 2.22 5.74
CA ALA A 321 -23.66 1.05 4.88
C ALA A 321 -22.98 1.39 3.54
N ILE A 322 -22.02 0.57 3.14
CA ILE A 322 -21.32 0.67 1.87
C ILE A 322 -21.38 -0.64 1.10
N ALA A 323 -21.30 -0.57 -0.23
CA ALA A 323 -21.10 -1.73 -1.08
C ALA A 323 -19.61 -1.88 -1.43
N TRP A 324 -19.18 -3.11 -1.72
CA TRP A 324 -17.77 -3.42 -2.01
C TRP A 324 -17.18 -2.52 -3.11
N HIS A 325 -17.92 -2.20 -4.17
CA HIS A 325 -17.45 -1.35 -5.28
C HIS A 325 -17.21 0.12 -4.89
N GLN A 326 -17.61 0.54 -3.71
CA GLN A 326 -17.25 1.84 -3.18
C GLN A 326 -15.87 1.80 -2.50
N ALA A 327 -15.45 0.62 -2.03
CA ALA A 327 -14.20 0.41 -1.32
C ALA A 327 -13.06 -0.05 -2.22
N ILE A 328 -13.32 -0.73 -3.35
CA ILE A 328 -12.30 -1.27 -4.25
C ILE A 328 -12.50 -0.85 -5.70
N ASP A 329 -11.38 -0.78 -6.45
CA ASP A 329 -11.34 -0.67 -7.90
C ASP A 329 -10.26 -1.61 -8.45
N ASP A 330 -10.66 -2.81 -8.87
CA ASP A 330 -9.78 -3.83 -9.45
C ASP A 330 -9.51 -3.65 -10.94
N SER A 331 -10.15 -2.68 -11.60
CA SER A 331 -9.93 -2.35 -13.02
C SER A 331 -8.55 -1.75 -13.31
N LEU A 332 -7.83 -1.36 -12.25
CA LEU A 332 -6.49 -0.79 -12.33
C LEU A 332 -5.38 -1.85 -12.26
N LEU A 333 -5.72 -3.12 -12.03
CA LEU A 333 -4.77 -4.22 -12.03
C LEU A 333 -4.28 -4.56 -13.45
N PRO A 334 -3.04 -5.06 -13.61
CA PRO A 334 -2.55 -5.56 -14.89
C PRO A 334 -3.46 -6.68 -15.43
N GLY A 335 -4.06 -6.48 -16.61
CA GLY A 335 -4.96 -7.46 -17.24
C GLY A 335 -6.43 -7.36 -16.81
N GLY A 336 -6.81 -6.32 -16.05
CA GLY A 336 -8.20 -5.99 -15.70
C GLY A 336 -8.96 -5.32 -16.84
#